data_c8b157f1a58b10d59b99b7c72b17af06
#
_entry.id   c8b157f1a58b10d59b99b7c72b17af06
#
_cell.length_a   1.000
_cell.length_b   1.000
_cell.length_c   1.000
_cell.angle_alpha   90.00
_cell.angle_beta   90.00
_cell.angle_gamma   90.00
#
_symmetry.space_group_name_H-M   'P 1'
#
loop_
_entity.id
_entity.type
_entity.pdbx_description
1 polymer ?
#
loop_
_entity_poly.entity_id
_entity_poly.type
_entity_poly.pdbx_seq_one_letter_code
_entity_poly.pdbx_strand_id
1 'polypeptide(L)'
;MQSLGYEKYFAQGGDWGAAVTTALGTQDSNCEAIHLNMAVVSPDMETMDNLTEFEQQALAGFQFYQEWDSGYSKQQSTRPQTLGYGLTDSPIGQAAWILEKFYQWTDCDGHPENAVSRDELLTNVMFYWLTETAASSARLYWESFGEFNGGEVKTPTGVSIYPKEIFKASERWLKKRYTDLRYYNVLDSGGHFAALEKPDLYVNEIRSFFRSI
;
A
#
# COMPACT_ATOMS: atom_id res chain seq x y z
N MET A 1 18.42 -8.82 8.29
CA MET A 1 19.58 -8.34 7.51
C MET A 1 20.90 -8.83 8.12
N GLN A 2 21.13 -8.72 9.40
CA GLN A 2 22.38 -9.19 10.07
C GLN A 2 22.68 -10.67 9.80
N SER A 3 21.69 -11.56 9.84
CA SER A 3 21.85 -12.99 9.51
C SER A 3 22.31 -13.26 8.06
N LEU A 4 22.16 -12.26 7.17
CA LEU A 4 22.62 -12.28 5.79
C LEU A 4 23.95 -11.52 5.58
N GLY A 5 24.56 -11.02 6.67
CA GLY A 5 25.82 -10.29 6.62
C GLY A 5 25.69 -8.79 6.28
N TYR A 6 24.49 -8.22 6.30
CA TYR A 6 24.26 -6.79 6.07
C TYR A 6 24.06 -6.07 7.40
N GLU A 7 24.95 -5.13 7.71
CA GLU A 7 24.86 -4.29 8.91
C GLU A 7 23.82 -3.18 8.75
N LYS A 8 23.66 -2.67 7.52
CA LYS A 8 22.78 -1.58 7.17
C LYS A 8 21.96 -1.92 5.93
N TYR A 9 20.79 -1.32 5.79
CA TYR A 9 19.91 -1.58 4.64
C TYR A 9 18.93 -0.42 4.40
N PHE A 10 18.33 -0.44 3.22
CA PHE A 10 17.18 0.39 2.85
C PHE A 10 15.94 -0.50 2.78
N ALA A 11 14.78 0.08 3.05
CA ALA A 11 13.52 -0.65 2.97
C ALA A 11 12.51 0.07 2.05
N GLN A 12 11.70 -0.72 1.35
CA GLN A 12 10.62 -0.22 0.51
C GLN A 12 9.34 -0.99 0.84
N GLY A 13 8.18 -0.30 0.82
CA GLY A 13 6.88 -0.94 1.03
C GLY A 13 5.71 -0.14 0.51
N GLY A 14 4.66 -0.88 0.11
CA GLY A 14 3.32 -0.41 -0.19
C GLY A 14 2.31 -1.22 0.62
N ASP A 15 1.07 -0.77 0.77
CA ASP A 15 0.03 -1.43 1.56
C ASP A 15 0.51 -1.77 2.98
N TRP A 16 0.31 -3.00 3.46
CA TRP A 16 0.88 -3.51 4.70
C TRP A 16 2.40 -3.39 4.76
N GLY A 17 3.06 -3.53 3.60
CA GLY A 17 4.49 -3.30 3.48
C GLY A 17 4.89 -1.86 3.81
N ALA A 18 4.03 -0.87 3.56
CA ALA A 18 4.28 0.52 3.96
C ALA A 18 4.25 0.68 5.50
N ALA A 19 3.33 0.00 6.18
CA ALA A 19 3.30 -0.02 7.65
C ALA A 19 4.56 -0.69 8.23
N VAL A 20 4.93 -1.87 7.71
CA VAL A 20 6.14 -2.59 8.12
C VAL A 20 7.40 -1.76 7.86
N THR A 21 7.52 -1.16 6.67
CA THR A 21 8.66 -0.31 6.30
C THR A 21 8.76 0.94 7.19
N THR A 22 7.63 1.56 7.50
CA THR A 22 7.57 2.68 8.45
C THR A 22 8.01 2.24 9.85
N ALA A 23 7.57 1.08 10.31
CA ALA A 23 8.01 0.52 11.60
C ALA A 23 9.52 0.21 11.60
N LEU A 24 10.07 -0.35 10.52
CA LEU A 24 11.51 -0.55 10.38
C LEU A 24 12.28 0.77 10.48
N GLY A 25 11.84 1.82 9.77
CA GLY A 25 12.45 3.14 9.83
C GLY A 25 12.40 3.80 11.21
N THR A 26 11.42 3.44 12.06
CA THR A 26 11.31 4.02 13.41
C THR A 26 11.98 3.19 14.50
N GLN A 27 12.10 1.87 14.31
CA GLN A 27 12.50 0.93 15.36
C GLN A 27 13.87 0.30 15.15
N ASP A 28 14.37 0.25 13.91
CA ASP A 28 15.67 -0.36 13.58
C ASP A 28 16.65 0.70 13.09
N SER A 29 17.65 1.01 13.92
CA SER A 29 18.72 1.96 13.60
C SER A 29 19.62 1.53 12.42
N ASN A 30 19.52 0.29 11.97
CA ASN A 30 20.23 -0.21 10.78
C ASN A 30 19.44 0.07 9.47
N CYS A 31 18.19 0.48 9.56
CA CYS A 31 17.39 0.95 8.42
C CYS A 31 17.73 2.42 8.14
N GLU A 32 18.57 2.68 7.14
CA GLU A 32 19.11 4.03 6.89
C GLU A 32 18.16 4.93 6.10
N ALA A 33 17.26 4.35 5.29
CA ALA A 33 16.25 5.09 4.55
C ALA A 33 15.06 4.17 4.18
N ILE A 34 13.89 4.78 3.99
CA ILE A 34 12.68 4.09 3.59
C ILE A 34 12.03 4.74 2.37
N HIS A 35 11.46 3.92 1.48
CA HIS A 35 10.65 4.39 0.36
C HIS A 35 9.24 3.81 0.44
N LEU A 36 8.22 4.63 0.22
CA LEU A 36 6.81 4.24 0.35
C LEU A 36 6.02 4.61 -0.91
N ASN A 37 5.14 3.73 -1.36
CA ASN A 37 4.14 4.04 -2.39
C ASN A 37 2.71 4.14 -1.85
N MET A 38 2.50 3.87 -0.57
CA MET A 38 1.25 4.13 0.16
C MET A 38 1.60 4.67 1.56
N ALA A 39 2.04 5.91 1.64
CA ALA A 39 2.35 6.52 2.92
C ALA A 39 1.06 6.99 3.61
N VAL A 40 0.66 6.26 4.66
CA VAL A 40 -0.58 6.57 5.40
C VAL A 40 -0.33 7.70 6.40
N VAL A 41 -1.00 8.82 6.18
CA VAL A 41 -1.03 9.97 7.09
C VAL A 41 -2.44 10.51 7.20
N SER A 42 -2.76 11.12 8.34
CA SER A 42 -4.00 11.90 8.48
C SER A 42 -3.86 13.24 7.76
N PRO A 43 -4.92 13.74 7.13
CA PRO A 43 -4.96 15.10 6.62
C PRO A 43 -4.61 16.10 7.73
N ASP A 44 -3.85 17.14 7.38
CA ASP A 44 -3.56 18.21 8.31
C ASP A 44 -4.78 19.13 8.46
N MET A 45 -5.39 19.12 9.64
CA MET A 45 -6.60 19.89 9.93
C MET A 45 -6.41 21.39 9.75
N GLU A 46 -5.19 21.91 9.89
CA GLU A 46 -4.89 23.34 9.66
C GLU A 46 -4.98 23.73 8.17
N THR A 47 -5.02 22.75 7.28
CA THR A 47 -5.10 22.97 5.82
C THR A 47 -6.51 22.85 5.26
N MET A 48 -7.52 22.50 6.06
CA MET A 48 -8.89 22.23 5.58
C MET A 48 -9.56 23.44 4.91
N ASP A 49 -9.23 24.65 5.31
CA ASP A 49 -9.79 25.87 4.71
C ASP A 49 -9.09 26.28 3.40
N ASN A 50 -7.97 25.62 3.03
CA ASN A 50 -7.18 25.97 1.86
C ASN A 50 -6.62 24.74 1.12
N LEU A 51 -7.44 23.71 0.96
CA LEU A 51 -7.08 22.49 0.25
C LEU A 51 -6.72 22.76 -1.21
N THR A 52 -5.61 22.17 -1.66
CA THR A 52 -5.28 22.11 -3.08
C THR A 52 -6.23 21.16 -3.83
N GLU A 53 -6.28 21.26 -5.15
CA GLU A 53 -7.07 20.33 -5.98
C GLU A 53 -6.65 18.87 -5.74
N PHE A 54 -5.35 18.59 -5.63
CA PHE A 54 -4.83 17.26 -5.30
C PHE A 54 -5.36 16.76 -3.96
N GLU A 55 -5.39 17.60 -2.93
CA GLU A 55 -5.86 17.22 -1.60
C GLU A 55 -7.38 16.99 -1.57
N GLN A 56 -8.15 17.80 -2.32
CA GLN A 56 -9.59 17.56 -2.49
C GLN A 56 -9.86 16.20 -3.15
N GLN A 57 -9.10 15.87 -4.21
CA GLN A 57 -9.19 14.56 -4.86
C GLN A 57 -8.74 13.42 -3.94
N ALA A 58 -7.71 13.62 -3.12
CA ALA A 58 -7.25 12.63 -2.14
C ALA A 58 -8.32 12.35 -1.08
N LEU A 59 -8.99 13.39 -0.56
CA LEU A 59 -10.10 13.24 0.39
C LEU A 59 -11.31 12.55 -0.24
N ALA A 60 -11.67 12.92 -1.47
CA ALA A 60 -12.77 12.28 -2.19
C ALA A 60 -12.48 10.79 -2.45
N GLY A 61 -11.24 10.45 -2.83
CA GLY A 61 -10.81 9.05 -2.98
C GLY A 61 -10.86 8.27 -1.67
N PHE A 62 -10.44 8.88 -0.56
CA PHE A 62 -10.55 8.26 0.76
C PHE A 62 -12.00 8.03 1.18
N GLN A 63 -12.89 9.00 0.93
CA GLN A 63 -14.33 8.85 1.20
C GLN A 63 -14.93 7.71 0.37
N PHE A 64 -14.61 7.64 -0.93
CA PHE A 64 -15.04 6.54 -1.79
C PHE A 64 -14.57 5.18 -1.25
N TYR A 65 -13.29 5.08 -0.85
CA TYR A 65 -12.75 3.87 -0.22
C TYR A 65 -13.56 3.48 1.03
N GLN A 66 -13.86 4.44 1.91
CA GLN A 66 -14.62 4.18 3.13
C GLN A 66 -16.04 3.66 2.86
N GLU A 67 -16.71 4.22 1.86
CA GLU A 67 -18.10 3.91 1.54
C GLU A 67 -18.25 2.62 0.73
N TRP A 68 -17.36 2.37 -0.23
CA TRP A 68 -17.54 1.34 -1.25
C TRP A 68 -16.47 0.25 -1.27
N ASP A 69 -15.22 0.55 -0.88
CA ASP A 69 -14.10 -0.38 -1.03
C ASP A 69 -13.60 -1.01 0.26
N SER A 70 -13.92 -0.44 1.42
CA SER A 70 -13.40 -0.88 2.72
C SER A 70 -14.05 -2.16 3.26
N GLY A 71 -15.08 -2.70 2.60
CA GLY A 71 -15.81 -3.87 3.05
C GLY A 71 -14.92 -5.09 3.34
N TYR A 72 -13.92 -5.34 2.49
CA TYR A 72 -12.97 -6.42 2.68
C TYR A 72 -12.16 -6.27 3.98
N SER A 73 -11.62 -5.09 4.24
CA SER A 73 -10.80 -4.81 5.42
C SER A 73 -11.63 -4.87 6.70
N LYS A 74 -12.87 -4.36 6.64
CA LYS A 74 -13.81 -4.43 7.77
C LYS A 74 -14.20 -5.87 8.10
N GLN A 75 -14.47 -6.69 7.10
CA GLN A 75 -14.76 -8.11 7.28
C GLN A 75 -13.56 -8.86 7.88
N GLN A 76 -12.37 -8.64 7.32
CA GLN A 76 -11.14 -9.28 7.77
C GLN A 76 -10.70 -8.82 9.16
N SER A 77 -10.90 -7.55 9.51
CA SER A 77 -10.53 -7.01 10.84
C SER A 77 -11.52 -7.35 11.94
N THR A 78 -12.71 -7.86 11.64
CA THR A 78 -13.74 -8.16 12.63
C THR A 78 -14.09 -9.65 12.72
N ARG A 79 -14.23 -10.35 11.61
CA ARG A 79 -14.64 -11.77 11.55
C ARG A 79 -13.88 -12.52 10.44
N PRO A 80 -12.53 -12.60 10.51
CA PRO A 80 -11.71 -13.22 9.48
C PRO A 80 -12.04 -14.69 9.24
N GLN A 81 -12.29 -15.45 10.29
CA GLN A 81 -12.56 -16.88 10.19
C GLN A 81 -13.87 -17.18 9.43
N THR A 82 -14.90 -16.36 9.61
CA THR A 82 -16.19 -16.53 8.92
C THR A 82 -16.02 -16.44 7.40
N LEU A 83 -15.24 -15.45 6.95
CA LEU A 83 -14.90 -15.28 5.53
C LEU A 83 -14.02 -16.44 5.03
N GLY A 84 -13.05 -16.86 5.84
CA GLY A 84 -12.07 -17.88 5.51
C GLY A 84 -12.67 -19.19 5.04
N TYR A 85 -13.79 -19.64 5.62
CA TYR A 85 -14.47 -20.86 5.19
C TYR A 85 -14.92 -20.79 3.72
N GLY A 86 -15.59 -19.71 3.33
CA GLY A 86 -16.09 -19.54 1.96
C GLY A 86 -14.96 -19.37 0.94
N LEU A 87 -13.90 -18.66 1.29
CA LEU A 87 -12.76 -18.45 0.41
C LEU A 87 -11.89 -19.72 0.24
N THR A 88 -11.78 -20.56 1.27
CA THR A 88 -11.07 -21.82 1.18
C THR A 88 -11.87 -22.90 0.44
N ASP A 89 -13.21 -22.83 0.49
CA ASP A 89 -14.09 -23.82 -0.14
C ASP A 89 -14.36 -23.53 -1.62
N SER A 90 -14.21 -22.28 -2.07
CA SER A 90 -14.60 -21.85 -3.42
C SER A 90 -13.45 -21.15 -4.17
N PRO A 91 -12.86 -21.77 -5.22
CA PRO A 91 -11.83 -21.12 -6.04
C PRO A 91 -12.38 -19.86 -6.74
N ILE A 92 -13.65 -19.87 -7.16
CA ILE A 92 -14.28 -18.70 -7.77
C ILE A 92 -14.55 -17.60 -6.72
N GLY A 93 -14.87 -17.97 -5.49
CA GLY A 93 -15.00 -17.03 -4.37
C GLY A 93 -13.67 -16.36 -4.04
N GLN A 94 -12.58 -17.12 -3.96
CA GLN A 94 -11.24 -16.61 -3.75
C GLN A 94 -10.79 -15.71 -4.90
N ALA A 95 -11.06 -16.11 -6.15
CA ALA A 95 -10.74 -15.31 -7.32
C ALA A 95 -11.52 -13.99 -7.32
N ALA A 96 -12.84 -14.00 -7.10
CA ALA A 96 -13.65 -12.80 -7.05
C ALA A 96 -13.18 -11.83 -5.95
N TRP A 97 -12.85 -12.34 -4.77
CA TRP A 97 -12.35 -11.55 -3.65
C TRP A 97 -11.06 -10.78 -3.96
N ILE A 98 -10.14 -11.40 -4.68
CA ILE A 98 -8.85 -10.80 -5.06
C ILE A 98 -9.00 -9.92 -6.30
N LEU A 99 -9.64 -10.43 -7.37
CA LEU A 99 -9.69 -9.74 -8.66
C LEU A 99 -10.52 -8.47 -8.65
N GLU A 100 -11.51 -8.37 -7.75
CA GLU A 100 -12.22 -7.12 -7.49
C GLU A 100 -11.25 -5.98 -7.14
N LYS A 101 -10.21 -6.27 -6.32
CA LYS A 101 -9.22 -5.26 -5.93
C LYS A 101 -8.27 -4.91 -7.07
N PHE A 102 -7.91 -5.85 -7.91
CA PHE A 102 -7.20 -5.53 -9.16
C PHE A 102 -8.03 -4.63 -10.09
N TYR A 103 -9.33 -4.86 -10.17
CA TYR A 103 -10.22 -3.99 -10.95
C TYR A 103 -10.29 -2.56 -10.39
N GLN A 104 -10.42 -2.40 -9.07
CA GLN A 104 -10.62 -1.10 -8.45
C GLN A 104 -9.33 -0.30 -8.26
N TRP A 105 -8.21 -0.98 -7.98
CA TRP A 105 -6.99 -0.33 -7.49
C TRP A 105 -5.84 -0.30 -8.50
N THR A 106 -6.06 -0.81 -9.71
CA THR A 106 -5.09 -0.68 -10.81
C THR A 106 -5.50 0.41 -11.79
N ASP A 107 -4.51 0.90 -12.53
CA ASP A 107 -4.70 1.81 -13.66
C ASP A 107 -5.05 0.99 -14.92
N CYS A 108 -6.18 0.28 -14.87
CA CYS A 108 -6.54 -0.76 -15.83
C CYS A 108 -7.55 -0.33 -16.90
N ASP A 109 -7.98 0.93 -16.91
CA ASP A 109 -8.96 1.44 -17.89
C ASP A 109 -10.18 0.50 -18.06
N GLY A 110 -10.77 0.08 -16.93
CA GLY A 110 -12.00 -0.70 -16.86
C GLY A 110 -11.85 -2.21 -17.04
N HIS A 111 -10.63 -2.77 -17.21
CA HIS A 111 -10.42 -4.22 -17.20
C HIS A 111 -9.06 -4.60 -16.65
N PRO A 112 -8.96 -5.47 -15.62
CA PRO A 112 -7.68 -5.80 -14.97
C PRO A 112 -6.61 -6.33 -15.92
N GLU A 113 -6.97 -7.04 -16.97
CA GLU A 113 -6.03 -7.58 -17.97
C GLU A 113 -5.35 -6.48 -18.82
N ASN A 114 -5.82 -5.24 -18.77
CA ASN A 114 -5.13 -4.11 -19.39
C ASN A 114 -3.90 -3.67 -18.58
N ALA A 115 -3.86 -3.98 -17.29
CA ALA A 115 -2.78 -3.61 -16.38
C ALA A 115 -1.87 -4.78 -16.02
N VAL A 116 -2.45 -5.96 -15.79
CA VAL A 116 -1.75 -7.19 -15.36
C VAL A 116 -2.26 -8.36 -16.18
N SER A 117 -1.38 -9.21 -16.70
CA SER A 117 -1.80 -10.34 -17.56
C SER A 117 -2.71 -11.32 -16.79
N ARG A 118 -3.57 -12.03 -17.52
CA ARG A 118 -4.46 -13.05 -16.95
C ARG A 118 -3.71 -14.10 -16.15
N ASP A 119 -2.58 -14.55 -16.66
CA ASP A 119 -1.78 -15.60 -16.01
C ASP A 119 -1.17 -15.12 -14.70
N GLU A 120 -0.74 -13.85 -14.62
CA GLU A 120 -0.25 -13.24 -13.38
C GLU A 120 -1.37 -13.06 -12.37
N LEU A 121 -2.56 -12.59 -12.81
CA LEU A 121 -3.74 -12.47 -11.97
C LEU A 121 -4.15 -13.82 -11.38
N LEU A 122 -4.23 -14.86 -12.21
CA LEU A 122 -4.54 -16.23 -11.77
C LEU A 122 -3.45 -16.79 -10.86
N THR A 123 -2.18 -16.57 -11.17
CA THR A 123 -1.06 -16.97 -10.32
C THR A 123 -1.16 -16.35 -8.93
N ASN A 124 -1.51 -15.06 -8.85
CA ASN A 124 -1.74 -14.39 -7.57
C ASN A 124 -2.86 -15.06 -6.76
N VAL A 125 -4.00 -15.38 -7.38
CA VAL A 125 -5.09 -16.12 -6.74
C VAL A 125 -4.63 -17.49 -6.24
N MET A 126 -3.81 -18.18 -7.04
CA MET A 126 -3.33 -19.53 -6.70
C MET A 126 -2.38 -19.56 -5.49
N PHE A 127 -1.66 -18.47 -5.20
CA PHE A 127 -0.89 -18.37 -3.96
C PHE A 127 -1.76 -18.51 -2.71
N TYR A 128 -2.98 -18.02 -2.74
CA TYR A 128 -3.94 -18.17 -1.63
C TYR A 128 -4.70 -19.49 -1.71
N TRP A 129 -5.13 -19.86 -2.91
CA TRP A 129 -5.98 -21.03 -3.12
C TRP A 129 -5.25 -22.34 -2.83
N LEU A 130 -4.08 -22.57 -3.45
CA LEU A 130 -3.32 -23.83 -3.30
C LEU A 130 -2.74 -24.02 -1.90
N THR A 131 -2.45 -22.94 -1.21
CA THR A 131 -1.89 -22.97 0.14
C THR A 131 -2.94 -22.92 1.25
N GLU A 132 -4.22 -22.78 0.89
CA GLU A 132 -5.36 -22.65 1.82
C GLU A 132 -5.18 -21.51 2.83
N THR A 133 -4.55 -20.39 2.40
CA THR A 133 -4.14 -19.29 3.30
C THR A 133 -5.14 -18.13 3.38
N ALA A 134 -6.32 -18.24 2.81
CA ALA A 134 -7.33 -17.18 2.88
C ALA A 134 -7.65 -16.75 4.31
N ALA A 135 -7.92 -17.72 5.21
CA ALA A 135 -8.24 -17.42 6.60
C ALA A 135 -7.04 -16.87 7.39
N SER A 136 -5.83 -17.40 7.15
CA SER A 136 -4.62 -16.94 7.84
C SER A 136 -4.19 -15.54 7.41
N SER A 137 -4.30 -15.21 6.12
CA SER A 137 -4.02 -13.87 5.61
C SER A 137 -5.00 -12.83 6.15
N ALA A 138 -6.27 -13.18 6.26
CA ALA A 138 -7.30 -12.30 6.82
C ALA A 138 -7.05 -11.95 8.30
N ARG A 139 -6.42 -12.84 9.07
CA ARG A 139 -6.09 -12.60 10.49
C ARG A 139 -5.10 -11.47 10.71
N LEU A 140 -4.25 -11.14 9.74
CA LEU A 140 -3.37 -9.97 9.82
C LEU A 140 -4.17 -8.70 10.08
N TYR A 141 -5.31 -8.54 9.42
CA TYR A 141 -6.20 -7.40 9.61
C TYR A 141 -6.84 -7.38 11.02
N TRP A 142 -7.26 -8.54 11.52
CA TRP A 142 -7.83 -8.65 12.88
C TRP A 142 -6.80 -8.33 13.96
N GLU A 143 -5.56 -8.72 13.77
CA GLU A 143 -4.49 -8.54 14.76
C GLU A 143 -3.87 -7.13 14.72
N SER A 144 -3.77 -6.48 13.56
CA SER A 144 -2.90 -5.32 13.38
C SER A 144 -3.53 -4.11 12.69
N PHE A 145 -4.79 -4.17 12.24
CA PHE A 145 -5.39 -3.11 11.41
C PHE A 145 -5.50 -1.74 12.11
N GLY A 146 -5.50 -1.69 13.43
CA GLY A 146 -5.56 -0.45 14.22
C GLY A 146 -4.21 0.21 14.49
N GLU A 147 -3.08 -0.42 14.12
CA GLU A 147 -1.73 -0.01 14.53
C GLU A 147 -1.00 0.88 13.50
N PHE A 148 -1.66 1.29 12.42
CA PHE A 148 -1.07 2.16 11.39
C PHE A 148 -0.74 3.58 11.86
N ASN A 149 -1.22 3.98 13.05
CA ASN A 149 -1.08 5.32 13.60
C ASN A 149 0.16 5.43 14.49
N GLY A 150 1.35 5.42 13.87
CA GLY A 150 2.60 5.68 14.57
C GLY A 150 2.96 7.17 14.64
N GLY A 151 3.89 7.51 15.54
CA GLY A 151 4.43 8.86 15.72
C GLY A 151 5.30 9.35 14.55
N GLU A 152 6.10 10.37 14.85
CA GLU A 152 7.07 10.99 13.95
C GLU A 152 8.08 9.95 13.41
N VAL A 153 8.36 10.04 12.11
CA VAL A 153 9.36 9.23 11.39
C VAL A 153 10.52 10.15 10.97
N LYS A 154 11.68 9.94 11.57
CA LYS A 154 12.89 10.76 11.34
C LYS A 154 13.85 10.17 10.32
N THR A 155 13.62 8.93 9.92
CA THR A 155 14.44 8.25 8.92
C THR A 155 14.25 8.90 7.56
N PRO A 156 15.33 9.12 6.78
CA PRO A 156 15.24 9.61 5.42
C PRO A 156 14.16 8.87 4.63
N THR A 157 13.15 9.59 4.14
CA THR A 157 11.97 9.00 3.52
C THR A 157 11.78 9.50 2.10
N GLY A 158 11.50 8.56 1.17
CA GLY A 158 10.98 8.84 -0.16
C GLY A 158 9.54 8.38 -0.30
N VAL A 159 8.72 9.12 -1.05
CA VAL A 159 7.34 8.76 -1.34
C VAL A 159 7.03 8.96 -2.81
N SER A 160 6.47 7.92 -3.44
CA SER A 160 5.94 7.97 -4.81
C SER A 160 4.43 7.76 -4.78
N ILE A 161 3.67 8.70 -5.33
CA ILE A 161 2.20 8.68 -5.36
C ILE A 161 1.74 8.26 -6.75
N TYR A 162 1.07 7.13 -6.85
CA TYR A 162 0.45 6.65 -8.08
C TYR A 162 -1.00 7.14 -8.19
N PRO A 163 -1.51 7.47 -9.39
CA PRO A 163 -2.83 8.11 -9.55
C PRO A 163 -4.00 7.25 -9.07
N LYS A 164 -3.88 5.91 -9.16
CA LYS A 164 -4.90 4.95 -8.71
C LYS A 164 -4.60 4.31 -7.34
N GLU A 165 -3.65 4.88 -6.58
CA GLU A 165 -3.42 4.46 -5.19
C GLU A 165 -4.63 4.82 -4.31
N ILE A 166 -4.99 3.92 -3.38
CA ILE A 166 -6.15 4.06 -2.49
C ILE A 166 -5.98 5.17 -1.43
N PHE A 167 -4.76 5.38 -0.96
CA PHE A 167 -4.41 6.45 -0.02
C PHE A 167 -3.36 7.36 -0.63
N LYS A 168 -3.76 8.60 -0.92
CA LYS A 168 -2.87 9.64 -1.45
C LYS A 168 -2.73 10.76 -0.44
N ALA A 169 -1.52 11.29 -0.30
CA ALA A 169 -1.24 12.40 0.59
C ALA A 169 -0.36 13.46 -0.08
N SER A 170 -0.63 14.73 0.19
CA SER A 170 0.21 15.82 -0.28
C SER A 170 1.53 15.87 0.49
N GLU A 171 2.52 16.49 -0.12
CA GLU A 171 3.84 16.66 0.49
C GLU A 171 3.75 17.34 1.87
N ARG A 172 2.89 18.37 2.03
CA ARG A 172 2.73 19.08 3.31
C ARG A 172 2.09 18.19 4.38
N TRP A 173 1.17 17.28 4.04
CA TRP A 173 0.60 16.33 4.99
C TRP A 173 1.63 15.27 5.40
N LEU A 174 2.41 14.79 4.43
CA LEU A 174 3.47 13.81 4.70
C LEU A 174 4.54 14.36 5.64
N LYS A 175 4.96 15.62 5.46
CA LYS A 175 5.98 16.28 6.30
C LYS A 175 5.60 16.41 7.77
N LYS A 176 4.32 16.34 8.13
CA LYS A 176 3.87 16.30 9.54
C LYS A 176 4.28 15.01 10.26
N ARG A 177 4.41 13.91 9.52
CA ARG A 177 4.79 12.61 10.07
C ARG A 177 6.21 12.20 9.70
N TYR A 178 6.56 12.35 8.43
CA TYR A 178 7.89 12.01 7.89
C TYR A 178 8.72 13.27 7.82
N THR A 179 9.42 13.59 8.94
CA THR A 179 10.07 14.90 9.11
C THR A 179 11.37 15.04 8.32
N ASP A 180 11.95 13.93 7.84
CA ASP A 180 13.05 13.92 6.87
C ASP A 180 12.57 13.37 5.51
N LEU A 181 11.52 13.99 4.96
CA LEU A 181 11.01 13.67 3.63
C LEU A 181 11.95 14.28 2.57
N ARG A 182 12.73 13.44 1.88
CA ARG A 182 13.76 13.86 0.90
C ARG A 182 13.34 13.66 -0.55
N TYR A 183 12.34 12.83 -0.80
CA TYR A 183 11.82 12.56 -2.12
C TYR A 183 10.31 12.52 -2.11
N TYR A 184 9.69 13.25 -3.02
CA TYR A 184 8.25 13.22 -3.22
C TYR A 184 7.97 13.35 -4.72
N ASN A 185 7.30 12.38 -5.30
CA ASN A 185 6.93 12.40 -6.70
C ASN A 185 5.48 11.94 -6.90
N VAL A 186 4.74 12.70 -7.69
CA VAL A 186 3.37 12.36 -8.11
C VAL A 186 3.43 11.91 -9.56
N LEU A 187 3.01 10.68 -9.81
CA LEU A 187 3.16 10.00 -11.08
C LEU A 187 1.87 10.09 -11.91
N ASP A 188 2.01 9.96 -13.24
CA ASP A 188 0.90 10.09 -14.19
C ASP A 188 0.21 8.75 -14.52
N SER A 189 0.77 7.61 -14.09
CA SER A 189 0.23 6.29 -14.39
C SER A 189 0.55 5.27 -13.30
N GLY A 190 -0.27 4.22 -13.22
CA GLY A 190 -0.16 3.14 -12.25
C GLY A 190 -1.07 3.32 -11.05
N GLY A 191 -1.20 2.28 -10.25
CA GLY A 191 -2.08 2.22 -9.10
C GLY A 191 -1.44 1.53 -7.90
N HIS A 192 -2.28 0.91 -7.10
CA HIS A 192 -1.90 0.25 -5.86
C HIS A 192 -0.89 -0.88 -6.07
N PHE A 193 -1.06 -1.65 -7.15
CA PHE A 193 -0.16 -2.76 -7.49
C PHE A 193 0.96 -2.31 -8.44
N ALA A 194 1.52 -1.13 -8.20
CA ALA A 194 2.48 -0.46 -9.09
C ALA A 194 3.66 -1.34 -9.55
N ALA A 195 4.17 -2.22 -8.69
CA ALA A 195 5.25 -3.15 -9.04
C ALA A 195 4.85 -4.15 -10.15
N LEU A 196 3.58 -4.56 -10.21
CA LEU A 196 3.03 -5.42 -11.27
C LEU A 196 2.60 -4.63 -12.50
N GLU A 197 1.94 -3.48 -12.29
CA GLU A 197 1.36 -2.67 -13.36
C GLU A 197 2.41 -1.92 -14.18
N LYS A 198 3.41 -1.35 -13.51
CA LYS A 198 4.42 -0.43 -14.05
C LYS A 198 5.81 -0.75 -13.49
N PRO A 199 6.34 -1.96 -13.69
CA PRO A 199 7.59 -2.41 -13.05
C PRO A 199 8.79 -1.51 -13.31
N ASP A 200 8.96 -1.01 -14.53
CA ASP A 200 10.07 -0.13 -14.88
C ASP A 200 9.97 1.23 -14.16
N LEU A 201 8.76 1.81 -14.13
CA LEU A 201 8.50 3.06 -13.43
C LEU A 201 8.74 2.88 -11.93
N TYR A 202 8.19 1.82 -11.34
CA TYR A 202 8.38 1.49 -9.94
C TYR A 202 9.85 1.33 -9.54
N VAL A 203 10.62 0.58 -10.33
CA VAL A 203 12.07 0.40 -10.09
C VAL A 203 12.83 1.72 -10.23
N ASN A 204 12.45 2.56 -11.20
CA ASN A 204 13.10 3.86 -11.40
C ASN A 204 12.85 4.81 -10.24
N GLU A 205 11.64 4.86 -9.69
CA GLU A 205 11.31 5.66 -8.50
C GLU A 205 12.17 5.26 -7.30
N ILE A 206 12.21 3.97 -7.00
CA ILE A 206 13.00 3.42 -5.89
C ILE A 206 14.49 3.76 -6.06
N ARG A 207 15.05 3.55 -7.28
CA ARG A 207 16.44 3.84 -7.59
C ARG A 207 16.75 5.33 -7.54
N SER A 208 15.83 6.19 -7.98
CA SER A 208 16.01 7.64 -7.95
C SER A 208 16.17 8.14 -6.53
N PHE A 209 15.35 7.65 -5.62
CA PHE A 209 15.46 8.01 -4.22
C PHE A 209 16.72 7.43 -3.57
N PHE A 210 16.92 6.11 -3.58
CA PHE A 210 18.05 5.51 -2.86
C PHE A 210 19.43 5.86 -3.39
N ARG A 211 19.56 6.33 -4.64
CA ARG A 211 20.81 6.87 -5.16
C ARG A 211 21.13 8.28 -4.66
N SER A 212 20.13 8.97 -4.12
CA SER A 212 20.29 10.33 -3.56
C SER A 212 20.62 10.33 -2.07
N ILE A 213 20.59 9.15 -1.42
CA ILE A 213 20.94 8.93 -0.03
C ILE A 213 22.43 8.56 0.09
#